data_abdfcffd19a09960f8311a96951a5f1c
#
_entry.id   abdfcffd19a09960f8311a96951a5f1c
#
_cell.length_a   1.000
_cell.length_b   1.000
_cell.length_c   1.000
_cell.angle_alpha   90.00
_cell.angle_beta   90.00
_cell.angle_gamma   90.00
#
_symmetry.space_group_name_H-M   'P 1'
#
loop_
_entity.id
_entity.type
_entity.pdbx_description
1 polymer ?
#
loop_
_entity_poly.entity_id
_entity_poly.type
_entity_poly.pdbx_seq_one_letter_code
_entity_poly.pdbx_strand_id
1 'polypeptide(L)'
;MAVHSPGQPGGAAAQPDAVTIAGSGWGDGVGLSQYGARAMADAGDPATTILDHYFQGALVRDLGLLFIGSDFLLDETPIWVGLLQDKDEVTFEIEEGMADLCFDSTGECAATIVAGEKWKFGLVGDGECAFSRRAGLGSWSGGYVTFPPSGDCSASVLPVSDPVLIRVPLKGRSYRSGTLHFREAPTSAGVHLVLQVGIDDYVRGIQEMPDFWPGAALEAQAIVSRTLAVRALLDNGPIGDFDETRLALCACHIPDNSPDQVYGGYTAEQGHPFWQGRVGATSGKVLTWNNEVITAKFSSSTGGKTKDNGAVGGEALPYLVSVDDSASLSSVADNPFSSWTRSVSRDQMASTFGFDWINNVSVTSRHESDSASTVRLDGIAAGRQVSLVLAGSEVRDRLSLYSSYFDITLQAPFEDVLSDHPFAGEILGLVDLGITTGCTTSDYCPDQGVTREEMAAFLVRALSLDLTVGTDSFDDDDGSVFEAEIETLYANGVTSGCKATSYCPLDTVTRGQMAAFLKRAFELEVPATPASQFTDTGGTQFEDEIEALYAGEVTSGCGPTSFCPLETVTRAEMAAFLIRALAVA
;
A
#
# COMPACT_ATOMS: atom_id res chain seq x y z
N MET A 1 -6.99 -49.74 -18.18
CA MET A 1 -6.95 -48.66 -17.16
C MET A 1 -6.38 -47.43 -17.84
N ALA A 2 -7.24 -46.51 -18.24
CA ALA A 2 -6.85 -45.27 -18.89
C ALA A 2 -6.52 -44.24 -17.83
N VAL A 3 -5.29 -43.72 -17.85
CA VAL A 3 -4.80 -42.63 -16.98
C VAL A 3 -5.33 -41.33 -17.56
N HIS A 4 -6.23 -40.65 -16.83
CA HIS A 4 -6.66 -39.29 -17.14
C HIS A 4 -5.51 -38.33 -16.83
N SER A 5 -5.01 -37.64 -17.84
CA SER A 5 -4.17 -36.45 -17.68
C SER A 5 -5.04 -35.30 -17.10
N PRO A 6 -4.58 -34.56 -16.07
CA PRO A 6 -5.28 -33.37 -15.65
C PRO A 6 -5.12 -32.28 -16.72
N GLY A 7 -6.24 -31.75 -17.21
CA GLY A 7 -6.30 -30.65 -18.14
C GLY A 7 -5.54 -29.43 -17.60
N GLN A 8 -4.79 -28.78 -18.49
CA GLN A 8 -4.24 -27.45 -18.24
C GLN A 8 -5.37 -26.52 -17.79
N PRO A 9 -5.14 -25.67 -16.79
CA PRO A 9 -6.09 -24.62 -16.47
C PRO A 9 -6.16 -23.69 -17.69
N GLY A 10 -7.34 -23.66 -18.32
CA GLY A 10 -7.65 -22.70 -19.36
C GLY A 10 -7.31 -21.30 -18.86
N GLY A 11 -6.63 -20.51 -19.68
CA GLY A 11 -6.34 -19.11 -19.39
C GLY A 11 -7.65 -18.45 -18.93
N ALA A 12 -7.65 -17.87 -17.75
CA ALA A 12 -8.74 -17.05 -17.30
C ALA A 12 -8.92 -15.94 -18.35
N ALA A 13 -10.08 -15.90 -18.99
CA ALA A 13 -10.47 -14.75 -19.79
C ALA A 13 -10.26 -13.50 -18.92
N ALA A 14 -9.55 -12.51 -19.43
CA ALA A 14 -9.31 -11.26 -18.71
C ALA A 14 -10.68 -10.74 -18.24
N GLN A 15 -10.82 -10.53 -16.93
CA GLN A 15 -12.04 -9.94 -16.39
C GLN A 15 -12.10 -8.49 -16.89
N PRO A 16 -13.19 -8.05 -17.52
CA PRO A 16 -13.30 -6.72 -18.13
C PRO A 16 -13.22 -5.55 -17.14
N ASP A 17 -13.18 -5.83 -15.83
CA ASP A 17 -13.27 -4.85 -14.74
C ASP A 17 -11.98 -4.74 -13.93
N ALA A 18 -10.85 -5.16 -14.46
CA ALA A 18 -9.61 -5.16 -13.72
C ALA A 18 -8.78 -3.90 -14.01
N VAL A 19 -8.39 -3.20 -12.94
CA VAL A 19 -7.32 -2.21 -12.96
C VAL A 19 -5.99 -2.96 -12.91
N THR A 20 -5.19 -2.82 -13.97
CA THR A 20 -3.85 -3.41 -14.01
C THR A 20 -2.83 -2.41 -13.50
N ILE A 21 -2.02 -2.84 -12.54
CA ILE A 21 -0.94 -2.06 -11.96
C ILE A 21 0.35 -2.81 -12.28
N ALA A 22 1.19 -2.21 -13.10
CA ALA A 22 2.50 -2.75 -13.46
C ALA A 22 3.60 -1.93 -12.80
N GLY A 23 4.61 -2.57 -12.24
CA GLY A 23 5.67 -1.85 -11.54
C GLY A 23 6.96 -2.64 -11.40
N SER A 24 7.90 -2.05 -10.68
CA SER A 24 9.22 -2.61 -10.37
C SER A 24 9.66 -2.22 -8.96
N GLY A 25 10.63 -2.95 -8.42
CA GLY A 25 11.16 -2.71 -7.08
C GLY A 25 10.30 -3.21 -5.93
N TRP A 26 10.91 -3.28 -4.73
CA TRP A 26 10.26 -3.59 -3.46
C TRP A 26 10.87 -2.78 -2.32
N GLY A 27 10.05 -2.02 -1.62
CA GLY A 27 10.41 -1.14 -0.52
C GLY A 27 10.20 0.34 -0.86
N ASP A 28 10.72 1.23 0.00
CA ASP A 28 10.55 2.67 -0.16
C ASP A 28 11.41 3.26 -1.28
N GLY A 29 12.49 2.56 -1.63
CA GLY A 29 13.39 2.94 -2.71
C GLY A 29 14.38 4.05 -2.31
N VAL A 30 14.61 4.30 -1.01
CA VAL A 30 15.58 5.28 -0.51
C VAL A 30 16.83 4.55 -0.01
N GLY A 31 18.01 5.09 -0.28
CA GLY A 31 19.30 4.58 0.21
C GLY A 31 19.76 3.32 -0.52
N LEU A 32 20.35 2.35 0.21
CA LEU A 32 20.95 1.15 -0.38
C LEU A 32 19.88 0.26 -1.00
N SER A 33 20.02 -0.06 -2.30
CA SER A 33 19.29 -1.13 -2.96
C SER A 33 20.03 -2.45 -2.74
N GLN A 34 19.40 -3.43 -2.10
CA GLN A 34 20.04 -4.73 -1.83
C GLN A 34 20.37 -5.48 -3.12
N TYR A 35 19.43 -5.54 -4.09
CA TYR A 35 19.69 -6.16 -5.39
C TYR A 35 20.65 -5.33 -6.25
N GLY A 36 20.67 -4.00 -6.12
CA GLY A 36 21.66 -3.16 -6.75
C GLY A 36 23.06 -3.40 -6.18
N ALA A 37 23.19 -3.48 -4.86
CA ALA A 37 24.45 -3.85 -4.19
C ALA A 37 24.94 -5.23 -4.62
N ARG A 38 24.04 -6.21 -4.78
CA ARG A 38 24.36 -7.54 -5.34
C ARG A 38 24.93 -7.43 -6.75
N ALA A 39 24.25 -6.70 -7.64
CA ALA A 39 24.71 -6.55 -9.03
C ALA A 39 26.08 -5.86 -9.14
N MET A 40 26.32 -4.80 -8.34
CA MET A 40 27.61 -4.12 -8.28
C MET A 40 28.69 -5.05 -7.73
N ALA A 41 28.40 -5.82 -6.68
CA ALA A 41 29.34 -6.76 -6.11
C ALA A 41 29.66 -7.93 -7.07
N ASP A 42 28.70 -8.42 -7.84
CA ASP A 42 28.90 -9.42 -8.91
C ASP A 42 29.76 -8.84 -10.05
N ALA A 43 29.70 -7.52 -10.30
CA ALA A 43 30.56 -6.81 -11.24
C ALA A 43 32.01 -6.60 -10.70
N GLY A 44 32.24 -6.89 -9.42
CA GLY A 44 33.55 -6.81 -8.77
C GLY A 44 33.78 -5.55 -7.91
N ASP A 45 32.73 -4.74 -7.71
CA ASP A 45 32.84 -3.54 -6.87
C ASP A 45 32.98 -3.91 -5.38
N PRO A 46 33.92 -3.29 -4.65
CA PRO A 46 34.03 -3.48 -3.21
C PRO A 46 32.92 -2.75 -2.45
N ALA A 47 32.66 -3.15 -1.22
CA ALA A 47 31.61 -2.57 -0.37
C ALA A 47 31.70 -1.03 -0.25
N THR A 48 32.92 -0.47 -0.22
CA THR A 48 33.11 0.99 -0.15
C THR A 48 32.62 1.72 -1.40
N THR A 49 32.80 1.14 -2.60
CA THR A 49 32.28 1.71 -3.86
C THR A 49 30.76 1.62 -3.88
N ILE A 50 30.18 0.48 -3.45
CA ILE A 50 28.75 0.30 -3.34
C ILE A 50 28.13 1.34 -2.40
N LEU A 51 28.75 1.56 -1.24
CA LEU A 51 28.26 2.53 -0.26
C LEU A 51 28.39 3.98 -0.74
N ASP A 52 29.49 4.35 -1.41
CA ASP A 52 29.68 5.69 -1.98
C ASP A 52 28.67 5.98 -3.09
N HIS A 53 28.25 4.95 -3.84
CA HIS A 53 27.22 5.06 -4.86
C HIS A 53 25.85 5.44 -4.28
N TYR A 54 25.40 4.77 -3.21
CA TYR A 54 24.07 4.97 -2.62
C TYR A 54 24.02 6.09 -1.56
N PHE A 55 25.16 6.42 -0.95
CA PHE A 55 25.27 7.45 0.10
C PHE A 55 26.32 8.47 -0.30
N GLN A 56 25.98 9.32 -1.25
CA GLN A 56 26.90 10.22 -1.93
C GLN A 56 27.71 11.12 -0.99
N GLY A 57 29.03 10.97 -1.02
CA GLY A 57 29.94 11.74 -0.17
C GLY A 57 29.96 11.32 1.29
N ALA A 58 29.22 10.29 1.69
CA ALA A 58 29.37 9.69 3.01
C ALA A 58 30.65 8.84 3.07
N LEU A 59 31.27 8.78 4.24
CA LEU A 59 32.52 8.07 4.45
C LEU A 59 32.33 6.92 5.44
N VAL A 60 32.92 5.77 5.14
CA VAL A 60 33.02 4.67 6.11
C VAL A 60 34.11 5.03 7.14
N ARG A 61 33.72 5.04 8.40
CA ARG A 61 34.58 5.35 9.55
C ARG A 61 34.46 4.25 10.60
N ASP A 62 35.50 4.15 11.41
CA ASP A 62 35.54 3.29 12.59
C ASP A 62 34.81 3.99 13.75
N LEU A 63 33.83 3.33 14.35
CA LEU A 63 33.03 3.88 15.44
C LEU A 63 33.87 4.27 16.66
N GLY A 64 34.89 3.46 17.01
CA GLY A 64 35.82 3.73 18.10
C GLY A 64 36.69 4.95 17.92
N LEU A 65 36.78 5.53 16.70
CA LEU A 65 37.49 6.75 16.40
C LEU A 65 36.59 7.99 16.31
N LEU A 66 35.29 7.81 16.42
CA LEU A 66 34.32 8.90 16.37
C LEU A 66 34.08 9.46 17.77
N PHE A 67 34.23 10.77 17.90
CA PHE A 67 33.87 11.50 19.11
C PHE A 67 32.40 11.95 18.96
N ILE A 68 31.46 11.30 19.67
CA ILE A 68 30.05 11.60 19.61
C ILE A 68 29.62 12.14 20.96
N GLY A 69 29.40 13.44 21.03
CA GLY A 69 29.16 14.12 22.30
C GLY A 69 30.39 14.12 23.19
N SER A 70 30.25 13.73 24.45
CA SER A 70 31.33 13.58 25.43
C SER A 70 31.89 12.16 25.52
N ASP A 71 31.25 11.18 24.87
CA ASP A 71 31.54 9.75 25.02
C ASP A 71 31.95 9.11 23.70
N PHE A 72 32.79 8.07 23.78
CA PHE A 72 33.08 7.19 22.66
C PHE A 72 32.04 6.06 22.63
N LEU A 73 31.53 5.78 21.44
CA LEU A 73 30.79 4.56 21.20
C LEU A 73 31.76 3.46 20.77
N LEU A 74 31.62 2.30 21.39
CA LEU A 74 32.38 1.08 21.08
C LEU A 74 31.45 0.05 20.46
N ASP A 75 32.04 -0.98 19.84
CA ASP A 75 31.27 -2.10 19.25
C ASP A 75 30.41 -2.84 20.29
N GLU A 76 30.84 -2.84 21.54
CA GLU A 76 30.18 -3.44 22.69
C GLU A 76 29.12 -2.51 23.32
N THR A 77 28.99 -1.25 22.85
CA THR A 77 27.96 -0.34 23.38
C THR A 77 26.58 -0.99 23.20
N PRO A 78 25.81 -1.18 24.28
CA PRO A 78 24.56 -1.92 24.18
C PRO A 78 23.48 -1.10 23.49
N ILE A 79 22.80 -1.74 22.53
CA ILE A 79 21.54 -1.28 21.97
C ILE A 79 20.38 -2.03 22.62
N TRP A 80 19.25 -1.37 22.81
CA TRP A 80 18.04 -1.99 23.34
C TRP A 80 17.04 -2.21 22.20
N VAL A 81 16.73 -3.50 21.96
CA VAL A 81 15.89 -3.98 20.85
C VAL A 81 14.55 -4.42 21.40
N GLY A 82 13.48 -3.79 20.98
CA GLY A 82 12.11 -4.12 21.42
C GLY A 82 11.59 -5.38 20.71
N LEU A 83 11.59 -6.51 21.42
CA LEU A 83 11.17 -7.80 20.87
C LEU A 83 9.66 -7.98 20.86
N LEU A 84 9.00 -7.64 21.95
CA LEU A 84 7.54 -7.72 22.11
C LEU A 84 7.03 -6.46 22.78
N GLN A 85 5.90 -5.93 22.29
CA GLN A 85 5.29 -4.73 22.83
C GLN A 85 3.92 -5.08 23.41
N ASP A 86 3.61 -4.51 24.60
CA ASP A 86 2.30 -4.51 25.22
C ASP A 86 1.66 -5.91 25.30
N LYS A 87 2.27 -6.80 26.09
CA LYS A 87 1.78 -8.16 26.32
C LYS A 87 1.32 -8.32 27.78
N ASP A 88 0.19 -8.99 27.98
CA ASP A 88 -0.28 -9.35 29.32
C ASP A 88 0.73 -10.23 30.05
N GLU A 89 1.37 -11.13 29.31
CA GLU A 89 2.42 -12.00 29.83
C GLU A 89 3.43 -12.38 28.74
N VAL A 90 4.68 -12.59 29.10
CA VAL A 90 5.75 -13.03 28.22
C VAL A 90 6.33 -14.35 28.75
N THR A 91 6.33 -15.37 27.90
CA THR A 91 6.97 -16.67 28.21
C THR A 91 8.36 -16.74 27.58
N PHE A 92 9.29 -17.38 28.34
CA PHE A 92 10.65 -17.66 27.88
C PHE A 92 11.15 -19.00 28.43
N GLU A 93 12.17 -19.54 27.79
CA GLU A 93 12.77 -20.82 28.12
C GLU A 93 14.29 -20.69 28.04
N ILE A 94 15.01 -21.23 29.02
CA ILE A 94 16.46 -21.40 28.92
C ILE A 94 16.73 -22.68 28.15
N GLU A 95 17.25 -22.55 26.92
CA GLU A 95 17.63 -23.71 26.09
C GLU A 95 19.04 -24.23 26.45
N GLU A 96 19.97 -23.31 26.82
CA GLU A 96 21.34 -23.64 27.20
C GLU A 96 21.86 -22.66 28.25
N GLY A 97 22.72 -23.12 29.14
CA GLY A 97 23.37 -22.29 30.15
C GLY A 97 22.50 -21.97 31.37
N MET A 98 22.84 -20.88 32.04
CA MET A 98 22.18 -20.39 33.25
C MET A 98 22.03 -18.88 33.21
N ALA A 99 20.95 -18.37 33.83
CA ALA A 99 20.69 -16.95 33.97
C ALA A 99 20.05 -16.65 35.32
N ASP A 100 20.24 -15.44 35.84
CA ASP A 100 19.58 -14.94 37.04
C ASP A 100 18.34 -14.12 36.70
N LEU A 101 17.27 -14.32 37.47
CA LEU A 101 16.08 -13.49 37.45
C LEU A 101 16.25 -12.38 38.48
N CYS A 102 16.36 -11.13 38.02
CA CYS A 102 16.63 -10.01 38.89
C CYS A 102 15.53 -8.92 38.75
N PHE A 103 15.34 -8.17 39.85
CA PHE A 103 14.46 -7.00 39.91
C PHE A 103 15.28 -5.75 39.65
N ASP A 104 14.94 -4.99 38.63
CA ASP A 104 15.74 -3.81 38.25
C ASP A 104 15.64 -2.69 39.30
N SER A 105 14.52 -2.59 40.01
CA SER A 105 14.28 -1.57 41.05
C SER A 105 15.16 -1.74 42.28
N THR A 106 15.54 -2.99 42.65
CA THR A 106 16.35 -3.29 43.83
C THR A 106 17.75 -3.79 43.49
N GLY A 107 17.94 -4.28 42.26
CA GLY A 107 19.16 -5.01 41.85
C GLY A 107 19.29 -6.39 42.47
N GLU A 108 18.28 -6.88 43.23
CA GLU A 108 18.29 -8.19 43.84
C GLU A 108 17.87 -9.28 42.84
N CYS A 109 18.60 -10.38 42.81
CA CYS A 109 18.27 -11.53 41.99
C CYS A 109 17.54 -12.59 42.85
N ALA A 110 16.34 -12.92 42.43
CA ALA A 110 15.43 -13.78 43.18
C ALA A 110 15.65 -15.27 42.93
N ALA A 111 16.20 -15.65 41.77
CA ALA A 111 16.45 -17.04 41.42
C ALA A 111 17.50 -17.16 40.31
N THR A 112 18.27 -18.23 40.32
CA THR A 112 19.05 -18.70 39.18
C THR A 112 18.25 -19.75 38.42
N ILE A 113 18.09 -19.60 37.13
CA ILE A 113 17.36 -20.47 36.22
C ILE A 113 18.31 -21.22 35.31
N VAL A 114 17.97 -22.46 34.96
CA VAL A 114 18.87 -23.38 34.25
C VAL A 114 18.23 -23.95 32.99
N ALA A 115 19.04 -24.51 32.12
CA ALA A 115 18.59 -25.13 30.86
C ALA A 115 17.42 -26.13 31.09
N GLY A 116 16.42 -26.04 30.22
CA GLY A 116 15.18 -26.81 30.24
C GLY A 116 14.05 -26.19 31.06
N GLU A 117 14.32 -25.12 31.81
CA GLU A 117 13.28 -24.42 32.56
C GLU A 117 12.50 -23.43 31.69
N LYS A 118 11.17 -23.45 31.88
CA LYS A 118 10.22 -22.54 31.22
C LYS A 118 9.62 -21.61 32.25
N TRP A 119 9.69 -20.35 31.97
CA TRP A 119 9.23 -19.28 32.83
C TRP A 119 8.30 -18.33 32.09
N LYS A 120 7.51 -17.59 32.83
CA LYS A 120 6.75 -16.44 32.33
C LYS A 120 6.86 -15.27 33.30
N PHE A 121 6.80 -14.08 32.73
CA PHE A 121 6.66 -12.81 33.42
C PHE A 121 5.37 -12.13 32.99
N GLY A 122 4.64 -11.55 33.94
CA GLY A 122 3.40 -10.81 33.64
C GLY A 122 2.78 -10.22 34.88
N LEU A 123 1.69 -9.47 34.68
CA LEU A 123 0.92 -8.87 35.75
C LEU A 123 0.06 -9.91 36.47
N VAL A 124 0.02 -9.86 37.79
CA VAL A 124 -0.75 -10.73 38.66
C VAL A 124 -1.64 -9.90 39.58
N GLY A 125 -2.83 -9.49 39.06
CA GLY A 125 -3.80 -8.68 39.82
C GLY A 125 -3.26 -7.28 40.20
N ASP A 126 -4.13 -6.38 40.55
CA ASP A 126 -3.91 -5.04 41.11
C ASP A 126 -2.56 -4.29 40.82
N GLY A 127 -1.91 -4.55 39.65
CA GLY A 127 -0.64 -3.93 39.28
C GLY A 127 0.62 -4.61 39.83
N GLU A 128 0.50 -5.76 40.46
CA GLU A 128 1.66 -6.58 40.86
C GLU A 128 2.20 -7.40 39.69
N CYS A 129 3.51 -7.58 39.61
CA CYS A 129 4.20 -8.42 38.63
C CYS A 129 4.84 -9.63 39.26
N ALA A 130 4.94 -10.71 38.50
CA ALA A 130 5.59 -11.91 38.99
C ALA A 130 6.25 -12.75 37.89
N PHE A 131 7.35 -13.42 38.26
CA PHE A 131 7.85 -14.56 37.53
C PHE A 131 7.14 -15.83 38.01
N SER A 132 6.68 -16.64 37.05
CA SER A 132 6.08 -17.95 37.35
C SER A 132 6.83 -19.04 36.60
N ARG A 133 7.13 -20.14 37.26
CA ARG A 133 7.78 -21.32 36.67
C ARG A 133 6.75 -22.34 36.22
N ARG A 134 6.97 -23.00 35.10
CA ARG A 134 6.15 -24.12 34.65
C ARG A 134 6.61 -25.42 35.30
N ALA A 135 5.72 -26.07 36.05
CA ALA A 135 5.97 -27.38 36.66
C ALA A 135 5.54 -28.49 35.68
N GLY A 136 6.51 -29.20 35.07
CA GLY A 136 6.24 -30.34 34.19
C GLY A 136 5.42 -30.02 32.95
N LEU A 137 4.59 -30.98 32.49
CA LEU A 137 3.76 -30.85 31.27
C LEU A 137 2.41 -30.11 31.49
N GLY A 138 2.13 -29.63 32.70
CA GLY A 138 0.78 -29.16 33.04
C GLY A 138 0.63 -27.67 33.29
N SER A 139 0.54 -27.30 34.56
CA SER A 139 0.14 -25.96 34.98
C SER A 139 1.34 -25.07 35.32
N TRP A 140 1.16 -23.77 35.19
CA TRP A 140 2.02 -22.76 35.81
C TRP A 140 1.74 -22.80 37.31
N SER A 141 2.47 -23.62 38.04
CA SER A 141 2.27 -23.81 39.47
C SER A 141 3.58 -23.94 40.20
N GLY A 142 3.71 -23.25 41.31
CA GLY A 142 4.76 -23.37 42.30
C GLY A 142 5.95 -22.45 42.09
N GLY A 143 6.04 -21.45 42.95
CA GLY A 143 7.13 -20.49 43.05
C GLY A 143 6.82 -19.19 42.28
N TYR A 144 5.85 -18.44 42.79
CA TYR A 144 5.73 -17.04 42.43
C TYR A 144 6.89 -16.28 43.07
N VAL A 145 7.71 -15.66 42.24
CA VAL A 145 8.60 -14.62 42.70
C VAL A 145 7.85 -13.31 42.46
N THR A 146 7.16 -12.85 43.50
CA THR A 146 6.41 -11.58 43.45
C THR A 146 7.35 -10.41 43.73
N PHE A 147 7.12 -9.32 43.04
CA PHE A 147 7.77 -8.04 43.32
C PHE A 147 7.34 -7.50 44.70
N PRO A 148 8.23 -6.80 45.40
CA PRO A 148 7.83 -6.04 46.57
C PRO A 148 6.76 -5.01 46.18
N PRO A 149 5.78 -4.72 47.05
CA PRO A 149 4.60 -3.89 46.74
C PRO A 149 4.87 -2.40 46.36
N SER A 150 6.10 -2.02 46.21
CA SER A 150 6.51 -0.61 46.06
C SER A 150 6.89 -0.23 44.64
N GLY A 151 6.31 -0.77 43.58
CA GLY A 151 6.50 -0.05 42.38
C GLY A 151 6.70 -0.78 41.07
N ASP A 152 7.53 -0.31 40.31
CA ASP A 152 7.94 -0.56 38.96
C ASP A 152 8.08 -2.04 38.61
N CYS A 153 7.26 -2.52 37.67
CA CYS A 153 7.29 -3.88 37.13
C CYS A 153 8.49 -4.12 36.20
N SER A 154 9.67 -3.64 36.54
CA SER A 154 10.88 -3.83 35.75
C SER A 154 11.74 -4.97 36.27
N ALA A 155 12.07 -5.90 35.37
CA ALA A 155 12.85 -7.09 35.69
C ALA A 155 13.78 -7.48 34.56
N SER A 156 14.76 -8.32 34.85
CA SER A 156 15.72 -8.79 33.85
C SER A 156 16.09 -10.26 34.03
N VAL A 157 16.48 -10.88 32.91
CA VAL A 157 17.11 -12.20 32.83
C VAL A 157 18.57 -11.98 32.45
N LEU A 158 19.44 -12.09 33.45
CA LEU A 158 20.88 -11.80 33.34
C LEU A 158 21.66 -13.09 33.07
N PRO A 159 22.39 -13.23 31.96
CA PRO A 159 23.29 -14.35 31.73
C PRO A 159 24.35 -14.48 32.83
N VAL A 160 24.51 -15.69 33.40
CA VAL A 160 25.60 -16.00 34.39
C VAL A 160 26.55 -17.07 33.87
N SER A 161 26.28 -17.68 32.74
CA SER A 161 27.18 -18.55 32.00
C SER A 161 27.36 -18.08 30.56
N ASP A 162 28.38 -18.55 29.85
CA ASP A 162 28.60 -18.33 28.44
C ASP A 162 28.84 -19.68 27.75
N PRO A 163 28.00 -20.08 26.79
CA PRO A 163 26.83 -19.36 26.28
C PRO A 163 25.58 -19.53 27.19
N VAL A 164 24.67 -18.56 27.06
CA VAL A 164 23.27 -18.68 27.48
C VAL A 164 22.39 -18.55 26.23
N LEU A 165 21.46 -19.49 26.04
CA LEU A 165 20.50 -19.47 24.97
C LEU A 165 19.09 -19.36 25.55
N ILE A 166 18.38 -18.26 25.19
CA ILE A 166 17.04 -17.98 25.70
C ILE A 166 16.07 -17.98 24.53
N ARG A 167 15.09 -18.87 24.57
CA ARG A 167 14.00 -18.93 23.62
C ARG A 167 12.82 -18.06 24.04
N VAL A 168 12.28 -17.29 23.12
CA VAL A 168 11.03 -16.54 23.29
C VAL A 168 9.98 -17.15 22.36
N PRO A 169 9.08 -18.03 22.86
CA PRO A 169 8.14 -18.78 22.03
C PRO A 169 7.21 -17.91 21.18
N LEU A 170 6.75 -16.75 21.71
CA LEU A 170 5.90 -15.80 20.96
C LEU A 170 6.59 -15.21 19.73
N LYS A 171 7.93 -15.15 19.71
CA LYS A 171 8.72 -14.75 18.54
C LYS A 171 9.11 -15.95 17.68
N GLY A 172 9.04 -17.17 18.21
CA GLY A 172 9.57 -18.37 17.57
C GLY A 172 11.10 -18.36 17.43
N ARG A 173 11.82 -17.52 18.20
CA ARG A 173 13.25 -17.23 18.06
C ARG A 173 14.00 -17.46 19.37
N SER A 174 15.30 -17.74 19.25
CA SER A 174 16.24 -17.85 20.37
C SER A 174 17.29 -16.75 20.30
N TYR A 175 17.75 -16.30 21.47
CA TYR A 175 18.70 -15.20 21.64
C TYR A 175 19.87 -15.71 22.47
N ARG A 176 21.10 -15.49 22.00
CA ARG A 176 22.31 -16.02 22.62
C ARG A 176 23.07 -14.99 23.46
N SER A 177 23.11 -13.76 22.97
CA SER A 177 23.86 -12.66 23.58
C SER A 177 22.90 -11.66 24.21
N GLY A 178 23.35 -10.99 25.27
CA GLY A 178 22.62 -9.89 25.89
C GLY A 178 21.70 -10.29 27.05
N THR A 179 21.03 -9.28 27.58
CA THR A 179 20.11 -9.37 28.72
C THR A 179 18.69 -9.12 28.27
N LEU A 180 17.75 -9.99 28.66
CA LEU A 180 16.33 -9.71 28.45
C LEU A 180 15.80 -8.83 29.57
N HIS A 181 15.11 -7.75 29.23
CA HIS A 181 14.44 -6.85 30.16
C HIS A 181 12.94 -6.88 29.95
N PHE A 182 12.20 -6.92 31.05
CA PHE A 182 10.76 -6.72 31.10
C PHE A 182 10.51 -5.30 31.60
N ARG A 183 9.70 -4.54 30.88
CA ARG A 183 9.36 -3.14 31.19
C ARG A 183 7.86 -2.97 31.16
N GLU A 184 7.32 -2.28 32.16
CA GLU A 184 5.91 -1.92 32.17
C GLU A 184 5.60 -0.93 31.01
N ALA A 185 4.48 -1.15 30.32
CA ALA A 185 3.98 -0.23 29.30
C ALA A 185 3.18 0.89 30.01
N PRO A 186 3.60 2.16 29.93
CA PRO A 186 3.02 3.24 30.77
C PRO A 186 1.54 3.52 30.48
N THR A 187 1.04 3.17 29.29
CA THR A 187 -0.32 3.49 28.83
C THR A 187 -1.29 2.32 28.87
N SER A 188 -0.79 1.13 29.19
CA SER A 188 -1.57 -0.11 29.26
C SER A 188 -1.10 -0.92 30.48
N ALA A 189 -1.86 -1.92 30.87
CA ALA A 189 -1.44 -2.87 31.88
C ALA A 189 -0.52 -3.97 31.32
N GLY A 190 0.21 -3.71 30.25
CA GLY A 190 1.04 -4.67 29.55
C GLY A 190 2.53 -4.57 29.86
N VAL A 191 3.29 -5.51 29.33
CA VAL A 191 4.74 -5.63 29.46
C VAL A 191 5.41 -5.57 28.09
N HIS A 192 6.45 -4.76 27.96
CA HIS A 192 7.41 -4.82 26.86
C HIS A 192 8.51 -5.84 27.18
N LEU A 193 8.91 -6.65 26.19
CA LEU A 193 10.13 -7.45 26.24
C LEU A 193 11.20 -6.79 25.39
N VAL A 194 12.33 -6.45 25.99
CA VAL A 194 13.43 -5.76 25.33
C VAL A 194 14.73 -6.55 25.53
N LEU A 195 15.52 -6.66 24.46
CA LEU A 195 16.85 -7.28 24.52
C LEU A 195 17.91 -6.18 24.52
N GLN A 196 18.73 -6.13 25.56
CA GLN A 196 19.95 -5.33 25.62
C GLN A 196 21.10 -6.17 25.05
N VAL A 197 21.71 -5.73 23.94
CA VAL A 197 22.73 -6.50 23.24
C VAL A 197 23.80 -5.56 22.66
N GLY A 198 25.04 -6.02 22.49
CA GLY A 198 26.10 -5.27 21.80
C GLY A 198 25.72 -5.00 20.34
N ILE A 199 26.21 -3.88 19.77
CA ILE A 199 25.86 -3.45 18.42
C ILE A 199 26.24 -4.51 17.37
N ASP A 200 27.44 -5.09 17.44
CA ASP A 200 27.85 -6.13 16.50
C ASP A 200 27.07 -7.43 16.66
N ASP A 201 26.74 -7.83 17.89
CA ASP A 201 25.87 -8.99 18.13
C ASP A 201 24.45 -8.75 17.61
N TYR A 202 23.94 -7.51 17.70
CA TYR A 202 22.69 -7.13 17.05
C TYR A 202 22.78 -7.31 15.54
N VAL A 203 23.82 -6.76 14.88
CA VAL A 203 24.01 -6.87 13.43
C VAL A 203 24.18 -8.33 12.98
N ARG A 204 24.81 -9.21 13.79
CA ARG A 204 24.88 -10.66 13.51
C ARG A 204 23.53 -11.32 13.42
N GLY A 205 22.58 -10.88 14.24
CA GLY A 205 21.21 -11.39 14.25
C GLY A 205 20.29 -10.78 13.19
N ILE A 206 20.76 -9.90 12.31
CA ILE A 206 20.00 -9.34 11.19
C ILE A 206 19.89 -10.35 10.05
N GLN A 207 18.70 -10.44 9.44
CA GLN A 207 18.40 -11.40 8.36
C GLN A 207 17.75 -10.68 7.17
N GLU A 208 18.51 -9.74 6.56
CA GLU A 208 18.01 -8.90 5.48
C GLU A 208 18.46 -9.36 4.08
N MET A 209 19.59 -10.08 3.98
CA MET A 209 20.12 -10.59 2.72
C MET A 209 20.37 -12.10 2.79
N PRO A 210 20.22 -12.84 1.67
CA PRO A 210 20.61 -14.25 1.60
C PRO A 210 22.09 -14.44 1.84
N ASP A 211 22.47 -15.44 2.65
CA ASP A 211 23.85 -15.71 3.07
C ASP A 211 24.82 -16.01 1.89
N PHE A 212 24.30 -16.55 0.77
CA PHE A 212 25.07 -16.91 -0.42
C PHE A 212 25.37 -15.74 -1.36
N TRP A 213 24.94 -14.52 -1.04
CA TRP A 213 25.21 -13.34 -1.87
C TRP A 213 26.68 -12.91 -1.82
N PRO A 214 27.17 -12.14 -2.81
CA PRO A 214 28.55 -11.67 -2.87
C PRO A 214 28.99 -10.95 -1.58
N GLY A 215 30.21 -11.24 -1.12
CA GLY A 215 30.72 -10.72 0.14
C GLY A 215 30.70 -9.20 0.25
N ALA A 216 30.96 -8.47 -0.85
CA ALA A 216 30.93 -7.01 -0.84
C ALA A 216 29.51 -6.44 -0.62
N ALA A 217 28.46 -7.10 -1.12
CA ALA A 217 27.08 -6.73 -0.86
C ALA A 217 26.71 -6.95 0.62
N LEU A 218 27.09 -8.11 1.18
CA LEU A 218 26.89 -8.42 2.60
C LEU A 218 27.65 -7.43 3.52
N GLU A 219 28.89 -7.07 3.17
CA GLU A 219 29.66 -6.07 3.91
C GLU A 219 29.00 -4.68 3.86
N ALA A 220 28.49 -4.27 2.70
CA ALA A 220 27.78 -3.01 2.56
C ALA A 220 26.52 -2.98 3.44
N GLN A 221 25.71 -4.04 3.40
CA GLN A 221 24.52 -4.17 4.26
C GLN A 221 24.90 -4.17 5.75
N ALA A 222 25.95 -4.88 6.16
CA ALA A 222 26.39 -4.91 7.57
C ALA A 222 26.76 -3.52 8.08
N ILE A 223 27.45 -2.72 7.26
CA ILE A 223 27.79 -1.33 7.59
C ILE A 223 26.53 -0.46 7.67
N VAL A 224 25.59 -0.60 6.72
CA VAL A 224 24.31 0.13 6.73
C VAL A 224 23.48 -0.24 7.95
N SER A 225 23.33 -1.53 8.26
CA SER A 225 22.57 -2.02 9.41
C SER A 225 23.16 -1.52 10.74
N ARG A 226 24.50 -1.50 10.86
CA ARG A 226 25.18 -0.95 12.03
C ARG A 226 24.98 0.56 12.13
N THR A 227 25.07 1.27 11.01
CA THR A 227 24.86 2.73 10.96
C THR A 227 23.44 3.08 11.42
N LEU A 228 22.42 2.33 10.97
CA LEU A 228 21.04 2.50 11.40
C LEU A 228 20.87 2.26 12.91
N ALA A 229 21.47 1.18 13.43
CA ALA A 229 21.44 0.86 14.86
C ALA A 229 22.09 1.96 15.72
N VAL A 230 23.28 2.44 15.32
CA VAL A 230 23.99 3.52 16.01
C VAL A 230 23.20 4.83 15.92
N ARG A 231 22.61 5.14 14.77
CA ARG A 231 21.76 6.33 14.61
C ARG A 231 20.54 6.27 15.55
N ALA A 232 19.87 5.14 15.62
CA ALA A 232 18.74 4.94 16.53
C ALA A 232 19.15 5.11 18.01
N LEU A 233 20.33 4.65 18.38
CA LEU A 233 20.88 4.85 19.72
C LEU A 233 21.14 6.34 20.00
N LEU A 234 21.73 7.06 19.06
CA LEU A 234 22.02 8.49 19.20
C LEU A 234 20.76 9.35 19.25
N ASP A 235 19.75 9.02 18.43
CA ASP A 235 18.51 9.78 18.35
C ASP A 235 17.64 9.64 19.61
N ASN A 236 17.70 8.48 20.26
CA ASN A 236 16.90 8.19 21.45
C ASN A 236 17.65 8.43 22.77
N GLY A 237 18.97 8.57 22.72
CA GLY A 237 19.80 8.79 23.91
C GLY A 237 19.83 7.60 24.88
N PRO A 238 20.37 7.79 26.10
CA PRO A 238 20.38 6.75 27.13
C PRO A 238 18.97 6.34 27.57
N ILE A 239 18.81 5.09 27.98
CA ILE A 239 17.51 4.53 28.38
C ILE A 239 16.82 5.35 29.47
N GLY A 240 17.59 5.90 30.40
CA GLY A 240 17.05 6.74 31.49
C GLY A 240 16.44 8.06 31.01
N ASP A 241 16.71 8.46 29.76
CA ASP A 241 16.24 9.71 29.16
C ASP A 241 15.09 9.48 28.16
N PHE A 242 14.60 8.23 28.02
CA PHE A 242 13.47 7.94 27.13
C PHE A 242 12.23 8.72 27.56
N ASP A 243 11.62 9.41 26.60
CA ASP A 243 10.36 10.11 26.82
C ASP A 243 9.16 9.13 26.95
N GLU A 244 8.01 9.66 27.40
CA GLU A 244 6.78 8.87 27.57
C GLU A 244 6.34 8.17 26.28
N THR A 245 6.57 8.81 25.12
CA THR A 245 6.21 8.24 23.80
C THR A 245 7.06 7.00 23.51
N ARG A 246 8.36 7.10 23.76
CA ARG A 246 9.30 6.00 23.53
C ARG A 246 9.09 4.86 24.51
N LEU A 247 8.84 5.18 25.78
CA LEU A 247 8.48 4.20 26.80
C LEU A 247 7.18 3.46 26.45
N ALA A 248 6.15 4.19 25.98
CA ALA A 248 4.88 3.58 25.57
C ALA A 248 5.01 2.73 24.29
N LEU A 249 5.89 3.13 23.37
CA LEU A 249 6.07 2.41 22.11
C LEU A 249 6.75 1.04 22.33
N CYS A 250 7.89 1.03 23.01
CA CYS A 250 8.68 -0.21 23.16
C CYS A 250 9.70 -0.19 24.31
N ALA A 251 9.93 0.93 24.98
CA ALA A 251 11.05 1.12 25.92
C ALA A 251 12.40 0.67 25.34
N CYS A 252 12.66 0.97 24.05
CA CYS A 252 13.79 0.46 23.28
C CYS A 252 14.37 1.54 22.32
N HIS A 253 15.62 1.35 21.87
CA HIS A 253 16.22 2.19 20.81
C HIS A 253 15.61 1.87 19.42
N ILE A 254 15.37 0.59 19.15
CA ILE A 254 14.86 0.10 17.87
C ILE A 254 13.90 -1.07 18.10
N PRO A 255 12.69 -1.06 17.52
CA PRO A 255 11.81 -2.22 17.58
C PRO A 255 12.22 -3.29 16.56
N ASP A 256 11.96 -4.56 16.88
CA ASP A 256 12.14 -5.69 15.97
C ASP A 256 10.95 -5.83 15.04
N ASN A 257 10.90 -4.99 13.99
CA ASN A 257 9.87 -5.00 12.99
C ASN A 257 10.42 -4.66 11.58
N SER A 258 9.64 -4.92 10.53
CA SER A 258 10.08 -4.72 9.16
C SER A 258 10.26 -3.26 8.69
N PRO A 259 9.63 -2.24 9.30
CA PRO A 259 9.93 -0.84 8.94
C PRO A 259 11.36 -0.43 9.27
N ASP A 260 11.96 -1.00 10.31
CA ASP A 260 13.34 -0.69 10.70
C ASP A 260 14.32 -1.75 10.18
N GLN A 261 14.42 -2.87 10.86
CA GLN A 261 15.24 -4.03 10.46
C GLN A 261 14.62 -5.32 11.03
N VAL A 262 14.71 -6.43 10.30
CA VAL A 262 14.28 -7.73 10.82
C VAL A 262 15.40 -8.33 11.65
N TYR A 263 15.19 -8.39 12.98
CA TYR A 263 16.13 -8.99 13.92
C TYR A 263 15.72 -10.42 14.28
N GLY A 264 16.45 -11.39 13.77
CA GLY A 264 16.20 -12.84 13.97
C GLY A 264 16.91 -13.44 15.18
N GLY A 265 17.80 -12.68 15.83
CA GLY A 265 18.63 -13.14 16.94
C GLY A 265 19.50 -14.35 16.55
N TYR A 266 19.82 -15.21 17.53
CA TYR A 266 20.65 -16.39 17.31
C TYR A 266 20.05 -17.38 16.29
N THR A 267 18.74 -17.42 16.18
CA THR A 267 18.06 -18.24 15.17
C THR A 267 18.49 -17.85 13.73
N ALA A 268 18.67 -16.56 13.47
CA ALA A 268 19.19 -16.07 12.20
C ALA A 268 20.69 -16.36 12.04
N GLU A 269 21.47 -16.20 13.12
CA GLU A 269 22.90 -16.45 13.08
C GLU A 269 23.26 -17.88 12.64
N GLN A 270 22.54 -18.90 13.15
CA GLN A 270 22.80 -20.31 12.88
C GLN A 270 22.74 -20.69 11.40
N GLY A 271 21.93 -20.01 10.61
CA GLY A 271 21.73 -20.28 9.18
C GLY A 271 22.66 -19.48 8.25
N HIS A 272 23.47 -18.54 8.78
CA HIS A 272 24.15 -17.51 7.98
C HIS A 272 25.65 -17.33 8.31
N PRO A 273 26.48 -18.36 8.09
CA PRO A 273 27.92 -18.29 8.45
C PRO A 273 28.71 -17.28 7.62
N PHE A 274 28.36 -17.03 6.34
CA PHE A 274 29.02 -16.01 5.53
C PHE A 274 28.68 -14.61 6.04
N TRP A 275 27.42 -14.35 6.37
CA TRP A 275 27.00 -13.11 7.01
C TRP A 275 27.80 -12.83 8.29
N GLN A 276 27.92 -13.84 9.18
CA GLN A 276 28.72 -13.73 10.40
C GLN A 276 30.16 -13.29 10.12
N GLY A 277 30.78 -13.90 9.11
CA GLY A 277 32.14 -13.53 8.69
C GLY A 277 32.23 -12.08 8.18
N ARG A 278 31.21 -11.58 7.46
CA ARG A 278 31.20 -10.21 6.94
C ARG A 278 30.90 -9.17 7.99
N VAL A 279 30.02 -9.47 8.94
CA VAL A 279 29.82 -8.61 10.13
C VAL A 279 31.12 -8.45 10.89
N GLY A 280 31.87 -9.56 11.15
CA GLY A 280 33.16 -9.51 11.80
C GLY A 280 34.23 -8.73 11.01
N ALA A 281 34.26 -8.87 9.68
CA ALA A 281 35.20 -8.13 8.82
C ALA A 281 34.91 -6.60 8.77
N THR A 282 33.70 -6.21 9.09
CA THR A 282 33.24 -4.80 9.10
C THR A 282 32.94 -4.29 10.52
N SER A 283 33.39 -5.02 11.56
CA SER A 283 33.18 -4.64 12.97
C SER A 283 33.54 -3.18 13.20
N GLY A 284 32.69 -2.45 13.93
CA GLY A 284 32.84 -1.04 14.27
C GLY A 284 32.71 -0.06 13.11
N LYS A 285 32.51 -0.50 11.86
CA LYS A 285 32.41 0.43 10.71
C LYS A 285 30.99 0.95 10.53
N VAL A 286 30.87 2.29 10.42
CA VAL A 286 29.63 3.03 10.19
C VAL A 286 29.81 4.06 9.08
N LEU A 287 28.69 4.51 8.51
CA LEU A 287 28.67 5.63 7.56
C LEU A 287 28.55 6.96 8.30
N THR A 288 29.36 7.93 7.87
CA THR A 288 29.37 9.29 8.44
C THR A 288 29.34 10.33 7.33
N TRP A 289 28.75 11.46 7.62
CA TRP A 289 28.83 12.67 6.81
C TRP A 289 29.16 13.85 7.73
N ASN A 290 30.15 14.65 7.38
CA ASN A 290 30.69 15.72 8.25
C ASN A 290 31.09 15.26 9.68
N ASN A 291 31.62 14.05 9.81
CA ASN A 291 31.96 13.36 11.06
C ASN A 291 30.78 12.98 11.98
N GLU A 292 29.55 13.10 11.50
CA GLU A 292 28.36 12.62 12.20
C GLU A 292 27.87 11.32 11.57
N VAL A 293 27.34 10.40 12.39
CA VAL A 293 26.72 9.16 11.91
C VAL A 293 25.45 9.52 11.16
N ILE A 294 25.31 9.01 9.92
CA ILE A 294 24.21 9.37 9.04
C ILE A 294 22.92 8.60 9.38
N THR A 295 21.79 9.11 8.89
CA THR A 295 20.55 8.32 8.74
C THR A 295 20.73 7.41 7.55
N ALA A 296 20.96 6.13 7.77
CA ALA A 296 21.07 5.14 6.71
C ALA A 296 19.70 4.48 6.47
N LYS A 297 19.35 4.28 5.20
CA LYS A 297 18.14 3.57 4.76
C LYS A 297 18.51 2.52 3.72
N PHE A 298 17.66 1.52 3.59
CA PHE A 298 17.81 0.49 2.55
C PHE A 298 16.45 -0.03 2.10
N SER A 299 16.44 -0.62 0.92
CA SER A 299 15.27 -1.29 0.33
C SER A 299 15.72 -2.56 -0.36
N SER A 300 14.82 -3.54 -0.50
CA SER A 300 15.14 -4.75 -1.26
C SER A 300 15.57 -4.40 -2.69
N SER A 301 14.77 -3.59 -3.38
CA SER A 301 15.07 -3.14 -4.75
C SER A 301 14.35 -1.83 -5.05
N THR A 302 15.01 -0.95 -5.80
CA THR A 302 14.34 0.22 -6.38
C THR A 302 13.71 -0.13 -7.74
N GLY A 303 13.01 0.81 -8.33
CA GLY A 303 12.47 0.70 -9.69
C GLY A 303 13.49 1.10 -10.79
N GLY A 304 14.78 1.07 -10.51
CA GLY A 304 15.86 1.44 -11.43
C GLY A 304 16.56 2.75 -11.10
N LYS A 305 16.07 3.48 -10.10
CA LYS A 305 16.68 4.70 -9.59
C LYS A 305 16.24 4.91 -8.13
N THR A 306 17.14 5.28 -7.22
CA THR A 306 16.76 5.56 -5.83
C THR A 306 15.95 6.84 -5.73
N LYS A 307 15.19 6.99 -4.64
CA LYS A 307 14.45 8.22 -4.33
C LYS A 307 15.29 9.14 -3.46
N ASP A 308 15.16 10.44 -3.69
CA ASP A 308 15.60 11.46 -2.75
C ASP A 308 14.75 11.40 -1.47
N ASN A 309 15.40 11.43 -0.29
CA ASN A 309 14.70 11.32 0.99
C ASN A 309 13.72 12.48 1.24
N GLY A 310 14.06 13.70 0.80
CA GLY A 310 13.18 14.86 0.90
C GLY A 310 11.95 14.76 -0.01
N ALA A 311 12.10 14.16 -1.19
CA ALA A 311 11.00 13.99 -2.13
C ALA A 311 9.92 13.00 -1.65
N VAL A 312 10.22 12.15 -0.66
CA VAL A 312 9.27 11.17 -0.09
C VAL A 312 8.77 11.58 1.32
N GLY A 313 8.89 12.85 1.66
CA GLY A 313 8.39 13.41 2.92
C GLY A 313 9.35 13.30 4.10
N GLY A 314 10.59 12.83 3.89
CA GLY A 314 11.66 12.90 4.88
C GLY A 314 12.39 14.23 4.85
N GLU A 315 13.39 14.39 5.71
CA GLU A 315 14.31 15.52 5.66
C GLU A 315 15.19 15.43 4.40
N ALA A 316 15.47 16.56 3.76
CA ALA A 316 16.41 16.62 2.64
C ALA A 316 17.84 16.39 3.14
N LEU A 317 18.40 15.22 2.84
CA LEU A 317 19.73 14.80 3.29
C LEU A 317 20.68 14.73 2.09
N PRO A 318 21.82 15.44 2.14
CA PRO A 318 22.70 15.61 0.98
C PRO A 318 23.36 14.31 0.50
N TYR A 319 23.33 13.27 1.32
CA TYR A 319 23.86 11.94 1.02
C TYR A 319 22.78 10.90 0.66
N LEU A 320 21.48 11.22 0.80
CA LEU A 320 20.33 10.37 0.41
C LEU A 320 19.57 11.01 -0.75
N VAL A 321 20.24 11.13 -1.86
CA VAL A 321 19.73 11.69 -3.12
C VAL A 321 19.36 10.59 -4.11
N SER A 322 18.70 10.97 -5.19
CA SER A 322 18.36 10.05 -6.27
C SER A 322 19.59 9.65 -7.08
N VAL A 323 19.91 8.35 -7.13
CA VAL A 323 21.02 7.79 -7.91
C VAL A 323 20.52 6.67 -8.83
N ASP A 324 21.28 6.41 -9.91
CA ASP A 324 20.96 5.29 -10.83
C ASP A 324 21.07 3.95 -10.10
N ASP A 325 20.09 3.10 -10.27
CA ASP A 325 20.02 1.72 -9.75
C ASP A 325 19.54 0.74 -10.82
N SER A 326 19.77 1.07 -12.09
CA SER A 326 19.40 0.22 -13.23
C SER A 326 20.01 -1.18 -13.14
N ALA A 327 21.14 -1.32 -12.46
CA ALA A 327 21.79 -2.58 -12.16
C ALA A 327 20.88 -3.54 -11.36
N SER A 328 20.03 -3.03 -10.46
CA SER A 328 19.09 -3.85 -9.68
C SER A 328 18.02 -4.53 -10.54
N LEU A 329 17.73 -3.99 -11.72
CA LEU A 329 16.75 -4.51 -12.67
C LEU A 329 17.39 -5.42 -13.72
N SER A 330 18.72 -5.53 -13.74
CA SER A 330 19.45 -6.35 -14.71
C SER A 330 19.24 -7.84 -14.45
N SER A 331 19.40 -8.66 -15.49
CA SER A 331 19.34 -10.13 -15.36
C SER A 331 20.44 -10.70 -14.46
N VAL A 332 21.55 -9.97 -14.26
CA VAL A 332 22.64 -10.38 -13.35
C VAL A 332 22.19 -10.31 -11.90
N ALA A 333 21.38 -9.32 -11.54
CA ALA A 333 20.85 -9.18 -10.19
C ALA A 333 19.92 -10.32 -9.79
N ASP A 334 19.34 -11.07 -10.76
CA ASP A 334 18.36 -12.13 -10.51
C ASP A 334 17.27 -11.67 -9.52
N ASN A 335 16.76 -10.47 -9.80
CA ASN A 335 15.83 -9.77 -8.93
C ASN A 335 14.38 -10.14 -9.29
N PRO A 336 13.64 -10.86 -8.44
CA PRO A 336 12.25 -11.24 -8.70
C PRO A 336 11.30 -10.03 -8.74
N PHE A 337 11.76 -8.88 -8.26
CA PHE A 337 11.01 -7.62 -8.25
C PHE A 337 11.47 -6.64 -9.35
N SER A 338 12.28 -7.11 -10.31
CA SER A 338 12.67 -6.30 -11.49
C SER A 338 11.45 -5.84 -12.29
N SER A 339 10.39 -6.64 -12.28
CA SER A 339 9.06 -6.27 -12.78
C SER A 339 7.98 -7.07 -12.05
N TRP A 340 6.83 -6.47 -11.82
CA TRP A 340 5.68 -7.12 -11.23
C TRP A 340 4.39 -6.54 -11.79
N THR A 341 3.32 -7.33 -11.74
CA THR A 341 1.98 -6.89 -12.14
C THR A 341 0.98 -7.32 -11.06
N ARG A 342 0.07 -6.41 -10.73
CA ARG A 342 -1.09 -6.65 -9.87
C ARG A 342 -2.35 -6.33 -10.65
N SER A 343 -3.37 -7.15 -10.50
CA SER A 343 -4.72 -6.86 -10.99
C SER A 343 -5.62 -6.67 -9.78
N VAL A 344 -6.36 -5.57 -9.78
CA VAL A 344 -7.32 -5.21 -8.73
C VAL A 344 -8.65 -4.99 -9.40
N SER A 345 -9.74 -5.57 -8.90
CA SER A 345 -11.07 -5.30 -9.47
C SER A 345 -11.44 -3.83 -9.26
N ARG A 346 -12.27 -3.29 -10.13
CA ARG A 346 -12.77 -1.92 -10.03
C ARG A 346 -13.49 -1.69 -8.70
N ASP A 347 -14.32 -2.64 -8.27
CA ASP A 347 -15.03 -2.59 -6.99
C ASP A 347 -14.08 -2.56 -5.79
N GLN A 348 -13.02 -3.38 -5.83
CA GLN A 348 -12.01 -3.35 -4.78
C GLN A 348 -11.26 -2.01 -4.77
N MET A 349 -10.94 -1.46 -5.94
CA MET A 349 -10.34 -0.14 -6.05
C MET A 349 -11.30 0.94 -5.48
N ALA A 350 -12.56 0.94 -5.89
CA ALA A 350 -13.57 1.87 -5.41
C ALA A 350 -13.72 1.80 -3.88
N SER A 351 -13.95 0.62 -3.34
CA SER A 351 -14.10 0.44 -1.89
C SER A 351 -12.86 0.84 -1.08
N THR A 352 -11.65 0.58 -1.61
CA THR A 352 -10.39 0.95 -0.96
C THR A 352 -10.22 2.46 -0.82
N PHE A 353 -10.71 3.23 -1.79
CA PHE A 353 -10.56 4.68 -1.83
C PHE A 353 -11.82 5.47 -1.47
N GLY A 354 -12.92 4.79 -1.12
CA GLY A 354 -14.16 5.41 -0.64
C GLY A 354 -15.04 5.95 -1.76
N PHE A 355 -15.00 5.33 -2.93
CA PHE A 355 -15.89 5.61 -4.04
C PHE A 355 -17.01 4.55 -4.13
N ASP A 356 -18.17 4.95 -4.63
CA ASP A 356 -19.21 4.03 -5.10
C ASP A 356 -18.79 3.42 -6.45
N TRP A 357 -18.04 4.23 -7.24
CA TRP A 357 -17.58 3.89 -8.58
C TRP A 357 -16.33 4.68 -8.96
N ILE A 358 -15.35 4.03 -9.62
CA ILE A 358 -14.16 4.71 -10.18
C ILE A 358 -14.24 4.76 -11.70
N ASN A 359 -14.17 5.97 -12.26
CA ASN A 359 -14.17 6.22 -13.71
C ASN A 359 -12.76 6.15 -14.28
N ASN A 360 -11.77 6.72 -13.57
CA ASN A 360 -10.41 6.84 -14.05
C ASN A 360 -9.41 6.76 -12.90
N VAL A 361 -8.25 6.18 -13.18
CA VAL A 361 -7.08 6.19 -12.29
C VAL A 361 -5.85 6.47 -13.13
N SER A 362 -5.05 7.45 -12.73
CA SER A 362 -3.84 7.82 -13.47
C SER A 362 -2.73 8.34 -12.56
N VAL A 363 -1.48 8.02 -12.90
CA VAL A 363 -0.31 8.68 -12.30
C VAL A 363 -0.17 10.05 -12.94
N THR A 364 -0.36 11.13 -12.16
CA THR A 364 -0.36 12.50 -12.66
C THR A 364 0.98 13.20 -12.54
N SER A 365 1.84 12.76 -11.64
CA SER A 365 3.23 13.23 -11.54
C SER A 365 4.16 12.14 -11.02
N ARG A 366 5.44 12.27 -11.34
CA ARG A 366 6.50 11.36 -10.90
C ARG A 366 7.60 12.13 -10.18
N HIS A 367 8.27 11.45 -9.27
CA HIS A 367 9.53 11.91 -8.69
C HIS A 367 10.67 11.82 -9.73
N GLU A 368 11.81 12.43 -9.43
CA GLU A 368 13.02 12.31 -10.28
C GLU A 368 13.45 10.85 -10.47
N SER A 369 13.13 9.98 -9.53
CA SER A 369 13.37 8.53 -9.56
C SER A 369 12.44 7.76 -10.51
N ASP A 370 11.49 8.41 -11.16
CA ASP A 370 10.40 7.83 -11.95
C ASP A 370 9.31 7.11 -11.14
N SER A 371 9.40 7.10 -9.82
CA SER A 371 8.32 6.59 -8.97
C SER A 371 7.09 7.52 -8.99
N ALA A 372 5.89 6.97 -8.85
CA ALA A 372 4.66 7.75 -8.77
C ALA A 372 4.71 8.74 -7.59
N SER A 373 4.61 10.02 -7.87
CA SER A 373 4.53 11.09 -6.86
C SER A 373 3.08 11.35 -6.49
N THR A 374 2.23 11.57 -7.49
CA THR A 374 0.78 11.75 -7.29
C THR A 374 -0.01 10.84 -8.22
N VAL A 375 -1.10 10.32 -7.68
CA VAL A 375 -2.09 9.50 -8.39
C VAL A 375 -3.44 10.18 -8.24
N ARG A 376 -4.15 10.35 -9.36
CA ARG A 376 -5.50 10.88 -9.38
C ARG A 376 -6.48 9.75 -9.63
N LEU A 377 -7.54 9.74 -8.83
CA LEU A 377 -8.70 8.87 -8.99
C LEU A 377 -9.92 9.76 -9.22
N ASP A 378 -10.67 9.49 -10.27
CA ASP A 378 -11.93 10.16 -10.57
C ASP A 378 -13.06 9.15 -10.51
N GLY A 379 -14.18 9.51 -9.90
CA GLY A 379 -15.27 8.58 -9.71
C GLY A 379 -16.51 9.21 -9.08
N ILE A 380 -17.42 8.37 -8.65
CA ILE A 380 -18.65 8.75 -7.97
C ILE A 380 -18.52 8.33 -6.49
N ALA A 381 -18.80 9.24 -5.57
CA ALA A 381 -18.92 8.97 -4.14
C ALA A 381 -20.15 9.70 -3.59
N ALA A 382 -21.02 8.97 -2.87
CA ALA A 382 -22.31 9.46 -2.36
C ALA A 382 -23.15 10.13 -3.47
N GLY A 383 -23.19 9.53 -4.66
CA GLY A 383 -23.93 10.00 -5.81
C GLY A 383 -23.39 11.26 -6.50
N ARG A 384 -22.14 11.68 -6.19
CA ARG A 384 -21.53 12.88 -6.76
C ARG A 384 -20.20 12.56 -7.43
N GLN A 385 -19.88 13.27 -8.49
CA GLN A 385 -18.55 13.23 -9.09
C GLN A 385 -17.51 13.77 -8.11
N VAL A 386 -16.48 12.98 -7.84
CA VAL A 386 -15.38 13.30 -6.92
C VAL A 386 -14.05 13.01 -7.60
N SER A 387 -13.08 13.90 -7.42
CA SER A 387 -11.69 13.67 -7.77
C SER A 387 -10.87 13.59 -6.49
N LEU A 388 -10.10 12.54 -6.33
CA LEU A 388 -9.17 12.34 -5.22
C LEU A 388 -7.74 12.31 -5.76
N VAL A 389 -6.84 13.10 -5.16
CA VAL A 389 -5.42 13.08 -5.50
C VAL A 389 -4.65 12.62 -4.27
N LEU A 390 -3.89 11.55 -4.41
CA LEU A 390 -3.14 10.91 -3.33
C LEU A 390 -1.66 10.85 -3.68
N ALA A 391 -0.81 10.75 -2.65
CA ALA A 391 0.59 10.41 -2.85
C ALA A 391 0.73 8.98 -3.39
N GLY A 392 1.68 8.74 -4.28
CA GLY A 392 1.95 7.40 -4.80
C GLY A 392 2.31 6.39 -3.70
N SER A 393 2.93 6.83 -2.60
CA SER A 393 3.18 6.03 -1.40
C SER A 393 1.89 5.61 -0.71
N GLU A 394 0.91 6.50 -0.59
CA GLU A 394 -0.38 6.20 0.02
C GLU A 394 -1.18 5.19 -0.82
N VAL A 395 -1.15 5.31 -2.14
CA VAL A 395 -1.76 4.31 -3.05
C VAL A 395 -1.07 2.96 -2.90
N ARG A 396 0.28 2.93 -2.84
CA ARG A 396 1.07 1.74 -2.54
C ARG A 396 0.60 1.05 -1.27
N ASP A 397 0.47 1.80 -0.18
CA ASP A 397 0.15 1.24 1.13
C ASP A 397 -1.29 0.71 1.17
N ARG A 398 -2.28 1.47 0.67
CA ARG A 398 -3.68 1.05 0.63
C ARG A 398 -3.93 -0.18 -0.25
N LEU A 399 -3.19 -0.33 -1.35
CA LEU A 399 -3.28 -1.47 -2.26
C LEU A 399 -2.27 -2.59 -1.94
N SER A 400 -1.43 -2.41 -0.92
CA SER A 400 -0.35 -3.35 -0.54
C SER A 400 0.57 -3.68 -1.73
N LEU A 401 0.98 -2.67 -2.51
CA LEU A 401 1.91 -2.82 -3.62
C LEU A 401 3.35 -2.95 -3.11
N TYR A 402 4.20 -3.59 -3.88
CA TYR A 402 5.61 -3.78 -3.50
C TYR A 402 6.38 -2.46 -3.40
N SER A 403 6.09 -1.49 -4.28
CA SER A 403 6.76 -0.19 -4.34
C SER A 403 5.82 0.87 -4.90
N SER A 404 6.27 2.13 -4.95
CA SER A 404 5.59 3.21 -5.69
C SER A 404 6.16 3.44 -7.11
N TYR A 405 7.00 2.54 -7.62
CA TYR A 405 7.43 2.55 -9.03
C TYR A 405 6.42 1.76 -9.86
N PHE A 406 5.30 2.38 -10.19
CA PHE A 406 4.21 1.73 -10.92
C PHE A 406 3.54 2.65 -11.94
N ASP A 407 2.91 2.00 -12.92
CA ASP A 407 1.86 2.54 -13.78
C ASP A 407 0.54 1.87 -13.46
N ILE A 408 -0.56 2.60 -13.66
CA ILE A 408 -1.92 2.09 -13.50
C ILE A 408 -2.63 2.24 -14.84
N THR A 409 -3.23 1.14 -15.30
CA THR A 409 -4.02 1.10 -16.53
C THR A 409 -5.37 0.49 -16.22
N LEU A 410 -6.45 1.20 -16.55
CA LEU A 410 -7.78 0.61 -16.58
C LEU A 410 -7.91 -0.24 -17.84
N GLN A 411 -8.28 -1.50 -17.69
CA GLN A 411 -8.52 -2.38 -18.83
C GLN A 411 -9.90 -2.06 -19.42
N ALA A 412 -9.92 -1.59 -20.66
CA ALA A 412 -11.18 -1.38 -21.37
C ALA A 412 -11.71 -2.72 -21.90
N PRO A 413 -13.03 -3.00 -21.81
CA PRO A 413 -13.63 -4.21 -22.37
C PRO A 413 -13.70 -4.15 -23.91
N PHE A 414 -13.43 -2.99 -24.52
CA PHE A 414 -13.53 -2.75 -25.95
C PHE A 414 -12.17 -2.36 -26.54
N GLU A 415 -11.87 -2.90 -27.72
CA GLU A 415 -10.59 -2.66 -28.43
C GLU A 415 -10.49 -1.23 -28.97
N ASP A 416 -11.63 -0.59 -29.26
CA ASP A 416 -11.73 0.76 -29.79
C ASP A 416 -11.86 1.86 -28.71
N VAL A 417 -11.86 1.49 -27.43
CA VAL A 417 -11.86 2.44 -26.31
C VAL A 417 -10.51 2.37 -25.59
N LEU A 418 -9.59 3.24 -25.98
CA LEU A 418 -8.29 3.34 -25.33
C LEU A 418 -8.41 3.94 -23.92
N SER A 419 -7.47 3.59 -23.04
CA SER A 419 -7.48 4.07 -21.65
C SER A 419 -7.36 5.61 -21.51
N ASP A 420 -6.87 6.29 -22.51
CA ASP A 420 -6.78 7.76 -22.60
C ASP A 420 -7.97 8.41 -23.31
N HIS A 421 -8.97 7.61 -23.75
CA HIS A 421 -10.18 8.14 -24.34
C HIS A 421 -10.94 9.02 -23.31
N PRO A 422 -11.39 10.25 -23.67
CA PRO A 422 -12.00 11.21 -22.74
C PRO A 422 -13.19 10.65 -21.93
N PHE A 423 -13.92 9.68 -22.47
CA PHE A 423 -15.10 9.04 -21.87
C PHE A 423 -14.88 7.56 -21.55
N ALA A 424 -13.63 7.08 -21.46
CA ALA A 424 -13.36 5.67 -21.18
C ALA A 424 -14.02 5.21 -19.87
N GLY A 425 -13.97 6.04 -18.84
CA GLY A 425 -14.56 5.72 -17.53
C GLY A 425 -16.08 5.59 -17.60
N GLU A 426 -16.76 6.51 -18.28
CA GLU A 426 -18.23 6.49 -18.42
C GLU A 426 -18.70 5.33 -19.28
N ILE A 427 -17.98 5.00 -20.35
CA ILE A 427 -18.25 3.84 -21.21
C ILE A 427 -18.16 2.56 -20.38
N LEU A 428 -17.10 2.40 -19.59
CA LEU A 428 -16.90 1.28 -18.68
C LEU A 428 -18.03 1.22 -17.64
N GLY A 429 -18.43 2.38 -17.09
CA GLY A 429 -19.55 2.47 -16.17
C GLY A 429 -20.87 1.91 -16.73
N LEU A 430 -21.15 2.16 -18.02
CA LEU A 430 -22.35 1.57 -18.67
C LEU A 430 -22.24 0.05 -18.83
N VAL A 431 -21.03 -0.48 -19.06
CA VAL A 431 -20.84 -1.95 -19.13
C VAL A 431 -21.13 -2.60 -17.80
N ASP A 432 -20.57 -2.07 -16.71
CA ASP A 432 -20.68 -2.64 -15.37
C ASP A 432 -22.12 -2.57 -14.84
N LEU A 433 -22.84 -1.50 -15.22
CA LEU A 433 -24.28 -1.40 -14.91
C LEU A 433 -25.15 -2.28 -15.83
N GLY A 434 -24.55 -3.02 -16.77
CA GLY A 434 -25.29 -3.87 -17.71
C GLY A 434 -26.12 -3.07 -18.74
N ILE A 435 -25.85 -1.77 -18.88
CA ILE A 435 -26.61 -0.88 -19.79
C ILE A 435 -26.15 -1.09 -21.24
N THR A 436 -24.87 -1.38 -21.45
CA THR A 436 -24.30 -1.64 -22.77
C THR A 436 -23.44 -2.89 -22.84
N THR A 437 -23.41 -3.54 -23.99
CA THR A 437 -22.49 -4.63 -24.33
C THR A 437 -21.60 -4.29 -25.54
N GLY A 438 -21.62 -3.04 -25.97
CA GLY A 438 -20.91 -2.58 -27.17
C GLY A 438 -21.80 -2.50 -28.41
N CYS A 439 -21.22 -2.08 -29.53
CA CYS A 439 -21.82 -2.14 -30.88
C CYS A 439 -21.49 -3.46 -31.57
N THR A 440 -20.36 -4.08 -31.16
CA THR A 440 -19.96 -5.45 -31.51
C THR A 440 -19.53 -6.18 -30.24
N THR A 441 -19.06 -7.40 -30.36
CA THR A 441 -18.50 -8.17 -29.20
C THR A 441 -17.17 -7.62 -28.71
N SER A 442 -16.46 -6.82 -29.48
CA SER A 442 -15.14 -6.26 -29.17
C SER A 442 -15.07 -4.73 -29.23
N ASP A 443 -16.10 -4.06 -29.74
CA ASP A 443 -16.08 -2.62 -29.98
C ASP A 443 -17.26 -1.92 -29.32
N TYR A 444 -17.02 -0.72 -28.83
CA TYR A 444 -18.05 0.19 -28.29
C TYR A 444 -18.58 1.16 -29.34
N CYS A 445 -17.80 1.48 -30.37
CA CYS A 445 -18.06 2.48 -31.40
C CYS A 445 -18.27 3.90 -30.84
N PRO A 446 -17.29 4.48 -30.11
CA PRO A 446 -17.49 5.70 -29.33
C PRO A 446 -17.95 6.91 -30.16
N ASP A 447 -17.47 7.04 -31.40
CA ASP A 447 -17.75 8.18 -32.30
C ASP A 447 -19.04 8.00 -33.10
N GLN A 448 -19.71 6.86 -33.03
CA GLN A 448 -20.95 6.60 -33.73
C GLN A 448 -22.10 7.40 -33.10
N GLY A 449 -22.94 8.03 -33.95
CA GLY A 449 -24.17 8.67 -33.47
C GLY A 449 -25.17 7.67 -32.94
N VAL A 450 -25.79 7.99 -31.81
CA VAL A 450 -26.81 7.14 -31.17
C VAL A 450 -28.12 7.24 -31.93
N THR A 451 -28.72 6.11 -32.32
CA THR A 451 -30.07 6.08 -32.89
C THR A 451 -31.14 6.16 -31.80
N ARG A 452 -32.37 6.52 -32.18
CA ARG A 452 -33.48 6.64 -31.23
C ARG A 452 -33.84 5.28 -30.61
N GLU A 453 -33.75 4.18 -31.38
CA GLU A 453 -33.94 2.82 -30.84
C GLU A 453 -32.84 2.40 -29.87
N GLU A 454 -31.57 2.73 -30.14
CA GLU A 454 -30.47 2.50 -29.20
C GLU A 454 -30.65 3.33 -27.90
N MET A 455 -31.14 4.59 -28.03
CA MET A 455 -31.48 5.42 -26.90
C MET A 455 -32.56 4.76 -26.03
N ALA A 456 -33.57 4.15 -26.63
CA ALA A 456 -34.62 3.41 -25.89
C ALA A 456 -34.01 2.27 -25.08
N ALA A 457 -33.15 1.48 -25.70
CA ALA A 457 -32.47 0.38 -25.01
C ALA A 457 -31.59 0.86 -23.84
N PHE A 458 -30.82 1.95 -24.05
CA PHE A 458 -29.99 2.54 -22.99
C PHE A 458 -30.83 3.00 -21.78
N LEU A 459 -31.94 3.70 -22.02
CA LEU A 459 -32.78 4.26 -20.96
C LEU A 459 -33.55 3.18 -20.21
N VAL A 460 -34.14 2.20 -20.89
CA VAL A 460 -34.84 1.10 -20.26
C VAL A 460 -33.91 0.32 -19.32
N ARG A 461 -32.71 0.03 -19.75
CA ARG A 461 -31.70 -0.65 -18.92
C ARG A 461 -31.21 0.23 -17.80
N ALA A 462 -30.92 1.51 -18.04
CA ALA A 462 -30.47 2.44 -17.00
C ALA A 462 -31.49 2.61 -15.86
N LEU A 463 -32.78 2.63 -16.20
CA LEU A 463 -33.89 2.74 -15.24
C LEU A 463 -34.37 1.39 -14.72
N SER A 464 -33.82 0.27 -15.19
CA SER A 464 -34.22 -1.09 -14.86
C SER A 464 -35.73 -1.31 -15.03
N LEU A 465 -36.32 -0.79 -16.12
CA LEU A 465 -37.76 -0.90 -16.40
C LEU A 465 -38.10 -2.32 -16.88
N ASP A 466 -39.21 -2.85 -16.40
CA ASP A 466 -39.78 -4.07 -16.93
C ASP A 466 -40.30 -3.85 -18.34
N LEU A 467 -39.96 -4.75 -19.28
CA LEU A 467 -40.37 -4.61 -20.68
C LEU A 467 -41.88 -4.75 -20.81
N THR A 468 -42.49 -3.80 -21.49
CA THR A 468 -43.90 -3.80 -21.86
C THR A 468 -44.08 -4.68 -23.08
N VAL A 469 -44.94 -5.71 -22.99
CA VAL A 469 -45.20 -6.64 -24.09
C VAL A 469 -46.67 -6.51 -24.56
N GLY A 470 -46.85 -6.53 -25.89
CA GLY A 470 -48.17 -6.60 -26.52
C GLY A 470 -48.87 -5.24 -26.69
N THR A 471 -48.17 -4.15 -26.57
CA THR A 471 -48.56 -2.81 -27.06
C THR A 471 -47.93 -2.57 -28.42
N ASP A 472 -48.59 -1.85 -29.28
CA ASP A 472 -48.18 -1.50 -30.63
C ASP A 472 -48.61 -0.03 -30.86
N SER A 473 -47.77 0.88 -30.40
CA SER A 473 -48.07 2.31 -30.32
C SER A 473 -47.56 3.08 -31.54
N PHE A 474 -46.58 2.51 -32.27
CA PHE A 474 -45.96 3.14 -33.43
C PHE A 474 -45.95 2.21 -34.64
N ASP A 475 -46.27 2.75 -35.81
CA ASP A 475 -46.39 1.99 -37.06
C ASP A 475 -45.02 1.66 -37.71
N ASP A 476 -43.90 2.21 -37.21
CA ASP A 476 -42.59 2.18 -37.87
C ASP A 476 -41.49 1.48 -37.03
N ASP A 477 -41.81 0.83 -35.91
CA ASP A 477 -40.85 0.14 -35.05
C ASP A 477 -40.98 -1.40 -35.08
N ASP A 478 -41.97 -1.97 -35.78
CA ASP A 478 -42.19 -3.42 -35.95
C ASP A 478 -40.98 -4.26 -36.37
N GLY A 479 -40.00 -3.63 -37.02
CA GLY A 479 -38.80 -4.30 -37.47
C GLY A 479 -37.55 -4.02 -36.60
N SER A 480 -37.70 -3.22 -35.52
CA SER A 480 -36.63 -2.89 -34.62
C SER A 480 -36.37 -4.04 -33.65
N VAL A 481 -35.09 -4.32 -33.40
CA VAL A 481 -34.72 -5.28 -32.35
C VAL A 481 -34.96 -4.71 -30.95
N PHE A 482 -35.32 -3.44 -30.83
CA PHE A 482 -35.59 -2.69 -29.60
C PHE A 482 -37.07 -2.25 -29.51
N GLU A 483 -37.99 -2.88 -30.26
CA GLU A 483 -39.43 -2.59 -30.23
C GLU A 483 -39.99 -2.61 -28.81
N ALA A 484 -39.64 -3.64 -28.01
CA ALA A 484 -40.09 -3.75 -26.64
C ALA A 484 -39.58 -2.61 -25.73
N GLU A 485 -38.37 -2.15 -25.92
CA GLU A 485 -37.81 -1.00 -25.22
C GLU A 485 -38.47 0.32 -25.65
N ILE A 486 -38.78 0.49 -26.93
CA ILE A 486 -39.49 1.65 -27.46
C ILE A 486 -40.87 1.76 -26.83
N GLU A 487 -41.65 0.66 -26.85
CA GLU A 487 -42.97 0.57 -26.25
C GLU A 487 -42.93 0.79 -24.73
N THR A 488 -41.87 0.30 -24.06
CA THR A 488 -41.66 0.54 -22.63
C THR A 488 -41.46 2.00 -22.30
N LEU A 489 -40.65 2.73 -23.09
CA LEU A 489 -40.46 4.18 -22.89
C LEU A 489 -41.76 4.96 -23.14
N TYR A 490 -42.55 4.56 -24.13
CA TYR A 490 -43.85 5.20 -24.39
C TYR A 490 -44.82 4.97 -23.23
N ALA A 491 -44.96 3.74 -22.75
CA ALA A 491 -45.80 3.41 -21.63
C ALA A 491 -45.43 4.15 -20.33
N ASN A 492 -44.13 4.45 -20.13
CA ASN A 492 -43.65 5.20 -18.99
C ASN A 492 -43.59 6.72 -19.22
N GLY A 493 -44.10 7.23 -20.35
CA GLY A 493 -44.17 8.67 -20.64
C GLY A 493 -42.84 9.35 -20.94
N VAL A 494 -41.78 8.57 -21.16
CA VAL A 494 -40.44 9.11 -21.49
C VAL A 494 -40.36 9.60 -22.93
N THR A 495 -41.13 8.96 -23.83
CA THR A 495 -41.24 9.35 -25.23
C THR A 495 -42.69 9.51 -25.68
N SER A 496 -42.90 10.34 -26.70
CA SER A 496 -44.18 10.47 -27.44
C SER A 496 -44.03 10.24 -28.95
N GLY A 497 -42.88 9.65 -29.33
CA GLY A 497 -42.52 9.46 -30.74
C GLY A 497 -41.88 10.68 -31.40
N CYS A 498 -41.58 10.58 -32.69
CA CYS A 498 -41.18 11.69 -33.57
C CYS A 498 -42.37 12.33 -34.28
N LYS A 499 -43.46 11.56 -34.44
CA LYS A 499 -44.79 11.95 -34.94
C LYS A 499 -45.86 11.19 -34.15
N ALA A 500 -47.14 11.50 -34.41
CA ALA A 500 -48.23 10.94 -33.65
C ALA A 500 -48.28 9.39 -33.65
N THR A 501 -47.85 8.73 -34.74
CA THR A 501 -47.84 7.26 -34.87
C THR A 501 -46.49 6.74 -35.33
N SER A 502 -45.40 7.48 -35.14
CA SER A 502 -44.07 7.06 -35.57
C SER A 502 -43.05 7.34 -34.50
N TYR A 503 -42.16 6.39 -34.24
CA TYR A 503 -41.03 6.52 -33.33
C TYR A 503 -39.78 7.00 -34.03
N CYS A 504 -39.60 6.72 -35.30
CA CYS A 504 -38.41 6.99 -36.13
C CYS A 504 -37.14 6.27 -35.56
N PRO A 505 -37.13 4.93 -35.45
CA PRO A 505 -36.10 4.19 -34.75
C PRO A 505 -34.67 4.46 -35.21
N LEU A 506 -34.46 4.57 -36.53
CA LEU A 506 -33.13 4.71 -37.14
C LEU A 506 -32.61 6.16 -37.21
N ASP A 507 -33.43 7.16 -36.84
CA ASP A 507 -32.98 8.54 -36.79
C ASP A 507 -31.99 8.75 -35.65
N THR A 508 -30.91 9.51 -35.90
CA THR A 508 -29.96 9.85 -34.86
C THR A 508 -30.51 10.88 -33.88
N VAL A 509 -30.17 10.75 -32.61
CA VAL A 509 -30.62 11.64 -31.52
C VAL A 509 -29.74 12.89 -31.49
N THR A 510 -30.36 14.07 -31.50
CA THR A 510 -29.65 15.33 -31.25
C THR A 510 -29.47 15.59 -29.75
N ARG A 511 -28.52 16.47 -29.38
CA ARG A 511 -28.26 16.85 -27.98
C ARG A 511 -29.49 17.45 -27.30
N GLY A 512 -30.31 18.25 -28.05
CA GLY A 512 -31.57 18.78 -27.53
C GLY A 512 -32.61 17.67 -27.28
N GLN A 513 -32.75 16.72 -28.21
CA GLN A 513 -33.65 15.57 -28.01
C GLN A 513 -33.19 14.68 -26.87
N MET A 514 -31.88 14.46 -26.71
CA MET A 514 -31.32 13.72 -25.61
C MET A 514 -31.62 14.41 -24.27
N ALA A 515 -31.54 15.76 -24.21
CA ALA A 515 -31.92 16.48 -23.01
C ALA A 515 -33.38 16.21 -22.62
N ALA A 516 -34.31 16.16 -23.60
CA ALA A 516 -35.71 15.82 -23.35
C ALA A 516 -35.91 14.39 -22.87
N PHE A 517 -35.18 13.42 -23.41
CA PHE A 517 -35.22 12.03 -22.94
C PHE A 517 -34.73 11.93 -21.48
N LEU A 518 -33.57 12.49 -21.16
CA LEU A 518 -32.98 12.40 -19.83
C LEU A 518 -33.80 13.14 -18.77
N LYS A 519 -34.29 14.35 -19.07
CA LYS A 519 -35.15 15.08 -18.14
C LYS A 519 -36.39 14.28 -17.75
N ARG A 520 -37.03 13.62 -18.72
CA ARG A 520 -38.23 12.83 -18.47
C ARG A 520 -37.90 11.50 -17.79
N ALA A 521 -36.85 10.82 -18.21
CA ALA A 521 -36.44 9.54 -17.70
C ALA A 521 -35.99 9.62 -16.22
N PHE A 522 -35.30 10.70 -15.84
CA PHE A 522 -34.78 10.91 -14.50
C PHE A 522 -35.54 11.97 -13.70
N GLU A 523 -36.70 12.43 -14.20
CA GLU A 523 -37.58 13.40 -13.54
C GLU A 523 -36.86 14.69 -13.08
N LEU A 524 -35.87 15.17 -13.88
CA LEU A 524 -35.05 16.33 -13.50
C LEU A 524 -35.88 17.60 -13.45
N GLU A 525 -35.70 18.39 -12.37
CA GLU A 525 -36.44 19.63 -12.14
C GLU A 525 -35.92 20.78 -12.99
N VAL A 526 -36.83 21.56 -13.58
CA VAL A 526 -36.50 22.80 -14.27
C VAL A 526 -36.33 23.91 -13.23
N PRO A 527 -35.17 24.58 -13.16
CA PRO A 527 -34.97 25.64 -12.18
C PRO A 527 -35.90 26.84 -12.44
N ALA A 528 -36.40 27.47 -11.37
CA ALA A 528 -37.31 28.62 -11.47
C ALA A 528 -36.67 29.86 -12.14
N THR A 529 -35.34 29.90 -12.18
CA THR A 529 -34.56 30.90 -12.94
C THR A 529 -33.50 30.15 -13.75
N PRO A 530 -33.24 30.56 -15.01
CA PRO A 530 -32.21 29.93 -15.82
C PRO A 530 -30.89 29.86 -15.07
N ALA A 531 -30.30 28.65 -15.01
CA ALA A 531 -29.05 28.38 -14.31
C ALA A 531 -27.87 28.36 -15.30
N SER A 532 -28.14 28.05 -16.57
CA SER A 532 -27.11 27.92 -17.59
C SER A 532 -26.66 29.28 -18.15
N GLN A 533 -25.45 29.26 -18.72
CA GLN A 533 -24.89 30.41 -19.45
C GLN A 533 -24.91 30.18 -20.99
N PHE A 534 -25.70 29.22 -21.45
CA PHE A 534 -25.74 28.88 -22.87
C PHE A 534 -26.50 29.94 -23.66
N THR A 535 -25.89 30.39 -24.77
CA THR A 535 -26.43 31.44 -25.60
C THR A 535 -27.16 30.92 -26.86
N ASP A 536 -27.07 29.62 -27.12
CA ASP A 536 -27.61 28.92 -28.29
C ASP A 536 -28.84 28.07 -27.99
N THR A 537 -29.41 28.16 -26.78
CA THR A 537 -30.59 27.42 -26.35
C THR A 537 -31.88 28.24 -26.35
N GLY A 538 -31.75 29.55 -26.24
CA GLY A 538 -32.90 30.48 -26.12
C GLY A 538 -33.88 30.36 -27.29
N GLY A 539 -35.16 30.11 -27.00
CA GLY A 539 -36.23 29.94 -27.99
C GLY A 539 -36.23 28.60 -28.71
N THR A 540 -35.38 27.65 -28.32
CA THR A 540 -35.47 26.28 -28.82
C THR A 540 -36.56 25.53 -28.02
N GLN A 541 -37.16 24.50 -28.65
CA GLN A 541 -38.15 23.67 -27.96
C GLN A 541 -37.59 22.82 -26.81
N PHE A 542 -36.26 22.84 -26.58
CA PHE A 542 -35.56 22.07 -25.56
C PHE A 542 -34.91 22.95 -24.48
N GLU A 543 -35.26 24.25 -24.44
CA GLU A 543 -34.65 25.21 -23.49
C GLU A 543 -34.82 24.75 -22.05
N ASP A 544 -36.03 24.39 -21.61
CA ASP A 544 -36.34 23.93 -20.26
C ASP A 544 -35.63 22.61 -19.91
N GLU A 545 -35.53 21.69 -20.87
CA GLU A 545 -34.85 20.40 -20.67
C GLU A 545 -33.34 20.59 -20.51
N ILE A 546 -32.74 21.50 -21.29
CA ILE A 546 -31.33 21.81 -21.22
C ILE A 546 -31.00 22.51 -19.89
N GLU A 547 -31.87 23.42 -19.42
CA GLU A 547 -31.73 24.06 -18.13
C GLU A 547 -31.80 23.04 -16.96
N ALA A 548 -32.70 22.06 -17.04
CA ALA A 548 -32.78 21.00 -16.06
C ALA A 548 -31.50 20.14 -16.00
N LEU A 549 -30.93 19.78 -17.16
CA LEU A 549 -29.67 19.03 -17.23
C LEU A 549 -28.48 19.83 -16.66
N TYR A 550 -28.43 21.14 -16.96
CA TYR A 550 -27.37 21.99 -16.43
C TYR A 550 -27.47 22.17 -14.91
N ALA A 551 -28.69 22.43 -14.41
CA ALA A 551 -28.94 22.55 -12.99
C ALA A 551 -28.66 21.27 -12.20
N GLY A 552 -28.90 20.10 -12.81
CA GLY A 552 -28.56 18.79 -12.28
C GLY A 552 -27.10 18.37 -12.47
N GLU A 553 -26.24 19.24 -13.00
CA GLU A 553 -24.82 18.93 -13.29
C GLU A 553 -24.60 17.78 -14.28
N VAL A 554 -25.65 17.39 -15.05
CA VAL A 554 -25.56 16.34 -16.06
C VAL A 554 -24.80 16.81 -17.29
N THR A 555 -24.79 18.12 -17.57
CA THR A 555 -24.10 18.72 -18.70
C THR A 555 -23.31 19.98 -18.34
N SER A 556 -22.19 20.19 -19.01
CA SER A 556 -21.43 21.44 -19.02
C SER A 556 -21.45 22.14 -20.39
N GLY A 557 -22.20 21.60 -21.36
CA GLY A 557 -22.26 22.10 -22.73
C GLY A 557 -21.28 21.43 -23.70
N CYS A 558 -21.25 21.90 -24.95
CA CYS A 558 -20.24 21.55 -25.95
C CYS A 558 -19.11 22.60 -26.00
N GLY A 559 -19.29 23.72 -25.30
CA GLY A 559 -18.34 24.81 -25.13
C GLY A 559 -18.70 25.67 -23.93
N PRO A 560 -17.88 26.67 -23.57
CA PRO A 560 -18.08 27.48 -22.36
C PRO A 560 -19.45 28.17 -22.27
N THR A 561 -20.04 28.50 -23.40
CA THR A 561 -21.34 29.21 -23.51
C THR A 561 -22.28 28.59 -24.56
N SER A 562 -22.04 27.35 -24.96
CA SER A 562 -22.80 26.66 -26.01
C SER A 562 -23.20 25.27 -25.59
N PHE A 563 -24.45 24.88 -25.85
CA PHE A 563 -24.98 23.52 -25.63
C PHE A 563 -24.98 22.69 -26.90
N CYS A 564 -25.05 23.34 -28.08
CA CYS A 564 -25.10 22.73 -29.41
C CYS A 564 -26.35 21.81 -29.61
N PRO A 565 -27.58 22.30 -29.41
CA PRO A 565 -28.79 21.46 -29.34
C PRO A 565 -29.11 20.66 -30.59
N LEU A 566 -28.61 21.09 -31.77
CA LEU A 566 -28.85 20.43 -33.06
C LEU A 566 -27.76 19.40 -33.45
N GLU A 567 -26.67 19.34 -32.73
CA GLU A 567 -25.61 18.35 -32.98
C GLU A 567 -26.05 16.96 -32.55
N THR A 568 -25.63 15.94 -33.30
CA THR A 568 -25.88 14.54 -32.98
C THR A 568 -25.06 14.10 -31.78
N VAL A 569 -25.66 13.34 -30.85
CA VAL A 569 -24.95 12.76 -29.72
C VAL A 569 -24.22 11.50 -30.15
N THR A 570 -22.93 11.41 -29.83
CA THR A 570 -22.16 10.19 -30.02
C THR A 570 -22.42 9.19 -28.89
N ARG A 571 -22.10 7.89 -29.10
CA ARG A 571 -22.22 6.86 -28.07
C ARG A 571 -21.35 7.16 -26.84
N ALA A 572 -20.16 7.74 -27.03
CA ALA A 572 -19.28 8.16 -25.93
C ALA A 572 -19.88 9.32 -25.12
N GLU A 573 -20.44 10.34 -25.79
CA GLU A 573 -21.14 11.43 -25.12
C GLU A 573 -22.39 10.93 -24.38
N MET A 574 -23.11 9.97 -24.96
CA MET A 574 -24.25 9.33 -24.32
C MET A 574 -23.85 8.62 -23.02
N ALA A 575 -22.70 7.93 -23.01
CA ALA A 575 -22.21 7.31 -21.79
C ALA A 575 -22.00 8.35 -20.69
N ALA A 576 -21.37 9.49 -21.01
CA ALA A 576 -21.16 10.57 -20.05
C ALA A 576 -22.47 11.15 -19.49
N PHE A 577 -23.45 11.37 -20.38
CA PHE A 577 -24.76 11.89 -19.97
C PHE A 577 -25.51 10.93 -19.06
N LEU A 578 -25.54 9.65 -19.40
CA LEU A 578 -26.25 8.63 -18.63
C LEU A 578 -25.63 8.40 -17.25
N ILE A 579 -24.30 8.27 -17.17
CA ILE A 579 -23.59 8.09 -15.90
C ILE A 579 -23.84 9.28 -14.97
N ARG A 580 -23.80 10.51 -15.50
CA ARG A 580 -24.08 11.71 -14.70
C ARG A 580 -25.54 11.81 -14.29
N ALA A 581 -26.47 11.46 -15.15
CA ALA A 581 -27.89 11.45 -14.82
C ALA A 581 -28.21 10.42 -13.72
N LEU A 582 -27.63 9.22 -13.80
CA LEU A 582 -27.75 8.18 -12.77
C LEU A 582 -27.15 8.59 -11.42
N ALA A 583 -26.19 9.51 -11.42
CA ALA A 583 -25.57 9.98 -10.17
C ALA A 583 -26.39 11.05 -9.44
N VAL A 584 -27.38 11.67 -10.08
CA VAL A 584 -28.22 12.73 -9.49
C VAL A 584 -29.69 12.32 -9.33
N ALA A 585 -30.10 11.16 -9.85
CA ALA A 585 -31.41 10.56 -9.64
C ALA A 585 -31.41 9.69 -8.36
#